data_4740328982550390d44a5d8deaaabeec
#
_entry.id   4740328982550390d44a5d8deaaabeec
#
_cell.length_a   1.000
_cell.length_b   1.000
_cell.length_c   1.000
_cell.angle_alpha   90.00
_cell.angle_beta   90.00
_cell.angle_gamma   90.00
#
_symmetry.space_group_name_H-M   'P 1'
#
loop_
_entity.id
_entity.type
_entity.pdbx_description
1 polymer ?
#
loop_
_entity_poly.entity_id
_entity_poly.type
_entity_poly.pdbx_seq_one_letter_code
_entity_poly.pdbx_strand_id
1 'polypeptide(L)'
;MSPVQWSRLVRYIDTNGNTGYGEPQVSAGSDILQLAQDGKLQVKVLKGDSALTATPTEEVQTVKTRLSPLTPQEVPIVRCIGLNYKTHILETGRPLPTSQEQCDYEGEFTILIAKDAKNVSEASAMEYVAGYTVGNDVSARDWQREAGKAGPIPQWGFSKSFDKYAPIGPCLVATSVLGEANNLALSTKVNGEERQSGNTADLCFGVKALVAFCSQGQTGLFMKPPTFLKDGDEVVVEIEGIGRIANRMAFE
;
A
#
# COMPACT_ATOMS: atom_id res chain seq x y z
N MET A 1 -7.24 12.62 -16.22
CA MET A 1 -5.87 12.39 -16.75
C MET A 1 -5.07 11.72 -15.67
N SER A 2 -4.11 10.84 -16.01
CA SER A 2 -3.21 10.25 -14.99
C SER A 2 -2.41 11.35 -14.30
N PRO A 3 -2.25 11.32 -12.96
CA PRO A 3 -1.43 12.30 -12.24
C PRO A 3 0.08 12.11 -12.45
N VAL A 4 0.50 11.05 -13.16
CA VAL A 4 1.90 10.76 -13.49
C VAL A 4 2.10 10.67 -15.00
N GLN A 5 3.35 10.89 -15.48
CA GLN A 5 3.70 10.96 -16.89
C GLN A 5 4.28 9.66 -17.47
N TRP A 6 4.42 8.63 -16.63
CA TRP A 6 4.90 7.30 -17.02
C TRP A 6 3.75 6.28 -17.04
N SER A 7 3.89 5.21 -17.82
CA SER A 7 2.95 4.08 -17.84
C SER A 7 3.33 3.01 -16.83
N ARG A 8 4.63 2.70 -16.74
CA ARG A 8 5.22 1.82 -15.74
C ARG A 8 6.50 2.45 -15.21
N LEU A 9 6.80 2.23 -13.93
CA LEU A 9 8.01 2.74 -13.31
C LEU A 9 8.71 1.64 -12.52
N VAL A 10 10.01 1.51 -12.77
CA VAL A 10 10.95 0.79 -11.91
C VAL A 10 11.96 1.76 -11.33
N ARG A 11 12.41 1.49 -10.10
CA ARG A 11 13.58 2.13 -9.52
C ARG A 11 14.74 1.14 -9.62
N TYR A 12 15.93 1.62 -10.03
CA TYR A 12 17.02 0.73 -10.38
C TYR A 12 18.39 1.34 -10.06
N ILE A 13 19.41 0.47 -10.06
CA ILE A 13 20.81 0.85 -10.15
C ILE A 13 21.29 0.49 -11.56
N ASP A 14 21.93 1.43 -12.25
CA ASP A 14 22.51 1.25 -13.57
C ASP A 14 23.86 0.50 -13.52
N THR A 15 24.48 0.27 -14.67
CA THR A 15 25.78 -0.39 -14.79
C THR A 15 26.93 0.43 -14.21
N ASN A 16 26.76 1.74 -14.03
CA ASN A 16 27.72 2.66 -13.44
C ASN A 16 27.55 2.83 -11.92
N GLY A 17 26.49 2.24 -11.33
CA GLY A 17 26.21 2.32 -9.91
C GLY A 17 25.26 3.48 -9.52
N ASN A 18 24.72 4.23 -10.47
CA ASN A 18 23.78 5.32 -10.19
C ASN A 18 22.37 4.78 -9.98
N THR A 19 21.66 5.35 -9.01
CA THR A 19 20.25 5.06 -8.78
C THR A 19 19.38 6.01 -9.61
N GLY A 20 18.33 5.46 -10.24
CA GLY A 20 17.38 6.24 -11.02
C GLY A 20 16.02 5.59 -11.13
N TYR A 21 15.09 6.31 -11.75
CA TYR A 21 13.80 5.80 -12.19
C TYR A 21 13.81 5.54 -13.70
N GLY A 22 13.08 4.52 -14.13
CA GLY A 22 13.00 4.20 -15.56
C GLY A 22 11.68 3.55 -15.93
N GLU A 23 11.23 3.79 -17.15
CA GLU A 23 10.09 3.11 -17.74
C GLU A 23 10.58 1.84 -18.48
N PRO A 24 10.18 0.63 -18.00
CA PRO A 24 10.66 -0.61 -18.60
C PRO A 24 10.20 -0.75 -20.05
N GLN A 25 11.15 -1.06 -20.93
CA GLN A 25 10.94 -1.28 -22.37
C GLN A 25 10.50 -2.73 -22.60
N VAL A 26 9.25 -3.03 -22.24
CA VAL A 26 8.71 -4.40 -22.27
C VAL A 26 7.27 -4.42 -22.79
N SER A 27 6.86 -5.54 -23.38
CA SER A 27 5.47 -5.78 -23.76
C SER A 27 4.58 -6.03 -22.54
N ALA A 28 3.27 -5.94 -22.74
CA ALA A 28 2.31 -6.35 -21.72
C ALA A 28 2.51 -7.83 -21.36
N GLY A 29 2.49 -8.16 -20.05
CA GLY A 29 2.67 -9.52 -19.56
C GLY A 29 4.14 -9.97 -19.40
N SER A 30 5.13 -9.15 -19.75
CA SER A 30 6.54 -9.48 -19.51
C SER A 30 6.85 -9.60 -18.02
N ASP A 31 7.62 -10.61 -17.65
CA ASP A 31 8.13 -10.77 -16.30
C ASP A 31 9.34 -9.84 -16.06
N ILE A 32 9.05 -8.65 -15.50
CA ILE A 32 10.06 -7.62 -15.17
C ILE A 32 11.08 -8.15 -14.16
N LEU A 33 10.65 -8.98 -13.21
CA LEU A 33 11.55 -9.54 -12.21
C LEU A 33 12.55 -10.47 -12.86
N GLN A 34 12.11 -11.38 -13.71
CA GLN A 34 12.99 -12.31 -14.43
C GLN A 34 13.93 -11.59 -15.37
N LEU A 35 13.43 -10.61 -16.14
CA LEU A 35 14.28 -9.81 -17.04
C LEU A 35 15.38 -9.05 -16.28
N ALA A 36 15.07 -8.53 -15.09
CA ALA A 36 16.07 -7.87 -14.25
C ALA A 36 17.12 -8.85 -13.71
N GLN A 37 16.71 -10.04 -13.29
CA GLN A 37 17.59 -11.12 -12.82
C GLN A 37 18.54 -11.60 -13.93
N ASP A 38 18.02 -11.69 -15.15
CA ASP A 38 18.78 -12.08 -16.34
C ASP A 38 19.71 -10.96 -16.87
N GLY A 39 19.69 -9.74 -16.29
CA GLY A 39 20.43 -8.58 -16.79
C GLY A 39 19.96 -8.07 -18.15
N LYS A 40 18.72 -8.40 -18.54
CA LYS A 40 18.13 -8.05 -19.86
C LYS A 40 17.13 -6.90 -19.79
N LEU A 41 16.83 -6.41 -18.59
CA LEU A 41 15.86 -5.33 -18.43
C LEU A 41 16.44 -4.01 -18.90
N GLN A 42 15.84 -3.42 -19.94
CA GLN A 42 16.13 -2.07 -20.41
C GLN A 42 15.02 -1.11 -19.99
N VAL A 43 15.39 0.12 -19.69
CA VAL A 43 14.46 1.17 -19.28
C VAL A 43 14.73 2.45 -20.07
N LYS A 44 13.68 3.17 -20.41
CA LYS A 44 13.74 4.57 -20.78
C LYS A 44 13.90 5.39 -19.50
N VAL A 45 14.97 6.20 -19.41
CA VAL A 45 15.26 6.94 -18.19
C VAL A 45 14.14 7.93 -17.87
N LEU A 46 13.74 7.97 -16.61
CA LEU A 46 12.81 8.96 -16.08
C LEU A 46 13.60 9.93 -15.19
N LYS A 47 13.53 11.25 -15.48
CA LYS A 47 14.20 12.30 -14.69
C LYS A 47 13.21 12.95 -13.72
N GLY A 48 13.61 13.04 -12.46
CA GLY A 48 12.82 13.63 -11.37
C GLY A 48 13.32 13.16 -10.01
N ASP A 49 12.94 13.90 -8.99
CA ASP A 49 13.39 13.66 -7.61
C ASP A 49 12.55 12.60 -6.87
N SER A 50 11.43 12.20 -7.46
CA SER A 50 10.53 11.18 -6.89
C SER A 50 9.80 10.42 -7.99
N ALA A 51 9.25 9.25 -7.64
CA ALA A 51 8.40 8.47 -8.54
C ALA A 51 7.22 9.27 -9.09
N LEU A 52 6.65 10.19 -8.30
CA LEU A 52 5.47 10.98 -8.71
C LEU A 52 5.80 12.10 -9.68
N THR A 53 7.01 12.66 -9.62
CA THR A 53 7.44 13.81 -10.44
C THR A 53 8.31 13.41 -11.63
N ALA A 54 8.71 12.15 -11.71
CA ALA A 54 9.60 11.64 -12.76
C ALA A 54 8.95 11.73 -14.14
N THR A 55 9.70 12.27 -15.10
CA THR A 55 9.25 12.52 -16.49
C THR A 55 10.09 11.75 -17.49
N PRO A 56 9.50 11.20 -18.57
CA PRO A 56 10.22 10.46 -19.60
C PRO A 56 11.29 11.28 -20.32
N THR A 57 12.41 10.61 -20.64
CA THR A 57 13.47 11.12 -21.54
C THR A 57 13.61 10.19 -22.73
N GLU A 58 14.51 10.50 -23.68
CA GLU A 58 14.84 9.61 -24.80
C GLU A 58 16.01 8.66 -24.47
N GLU A 59 16.64 8.81 -23.31
CA GLU A 59 17.78 8.00 -22.88
C GLU A 59 17.35 6.59 -22.50
N VAL A 60 18.09 5.58 -22.95
CA VAL A 60 17.86 4.16 -22.60
C VAL A 60 19.04 3.63 -21.81
N GLN A 61 18.75 2.91 -20.73
CA GLN A 61 19.77 2.29 -19.89
C GLN A 61 19.42 0.84 -19.58
N THR A 62 20.46 0.04 -19.27
CA THR A 62 20.31 -1.33 -18.79
C THR A 62 20.28 -1.35 -17.27
N VAL A 63 19.32 -2.04 -16.71
CA VAL A 63 19.16 -2.23 -15.27
C VAL A 63 20.15 -3.28 -14.79
N LYS A 64 21.07 -2.89 -13.89
CA LYS A 64 21.95 -3.82 -13.18
C LYS A 64 21.26 -4.45 -11.98
N THR A 65 20.56 -3.63 -11.21
CA THR A 65 19.83 -4.08 -10.02
C THR A 65 18.50 -3.35 -9.94
N ARG A 66 17.41 -4.10 -9.87
CA ARG A 66 16.09 -3.54 -9.58
C ARG A 66 15.96 -3.29 -8.07
N LEU A 67 15.43 -2.15 -7.71
CA LEU A 67 15.11 -1.76 -6.32
C LEU A 67 13.61 -1.79 -6.07
N SER A 68 13.20 -1.62 -4.81
CA SER A 68 11.79 -1.27 -4.51
C SER A 68 11.43 0.00 -5.29
N PRO A 69 10.24 0.08 -5.91
CA PRO A 69 9.86 1.22 -6.75
C PRO A 69 9.77 2.54 -5.99
N LEU A 70 9.57 2.49 -4.67
CA LEU A 70 9.51 3.65 -3.79
C LEU A 70 10.57 3.53 -2.69
N THR A 71 11.01 4.68 -2.21
CA THR A 71 11.85 4.79 -1.00
C THR A 71 10.97 4.95 0.25
N PRO A 72 11.48 4.66 1.46
CA PRO A 72 10.75 4.92 2.70
C PRO A 72 10.32 6.40 2.86
N GLN A 73 11.11 7.32 2.32
CA GLN A 73 10.82 8.77 2.36
C GLN A 73 9.64 9.16 1.46
N GLU A 74 9.41 8.40 0.39
CA GLU A 74 8.27 8.60 -0.52
C GLU A 74 6.98 7.95 -0.01
N VAL A 75 7.05 7.15 1.07
CA VAL A 75 5.91 6.44 1.65
C VAL A 75 5.75 6.86 3.12
N PRO A 76 5.21 8.06 3.39
CA PRO A 76 5.07 8.58 4.75
C PRO A 76 4.05 7.81 5.59
N ILE A 77 3.11 7.12 4.94
CA ILE A 77 2.07 6.32 5.61
C ILE A 77 1.61 5.16 4.72
N VAL A 78 1.40 4.00 5.35
CA VAL A 78 0.71 2.85 4.76
C VAL A 78 -0.64 2.69 5.48
N ARG A 79 -1.73 2.63 4.73
CA ARG A 79 -3.07 2.35 5.26
C ARG A 79 -3.53 0.98 4.77
N CYS A 80 -3.72 0.05 5.70
CA CYS A 80 -4.20 -1.29 5.40
C CYS A 80 -5.73 -1.34 5.58
N ILE A 81 -6.43 -1.90 4.60
CA ILE A 81 -7.87 -2.13 4.65
C ILE A 81 -8.10 -3.61 4.87
N GLY A 82 -8.46 -3.97 6.09
CA GLY A 82 -8.76 -5.37 6.46
C GLY A 82 -10.14 -5.82 5.95
N LEU A 83 -10.26 -7.14 5.69
CA LEU A 83 -11.52 -7.81 5.34
C LEU A 83 -12.26 -7.21 4.13
N ASN A 84 -11.54 -6.80 3.09
CA ASN A 84 -12.13 -6.21 1.88
C ASN A 84 -12.34 -7.20 0.73
N TYR A 85 -11.97 -8.48 0.90
CA TYR A 85 -12.29 -9.55 -0.05
C TYR A 85 -13.40 -10.44 0.50
N LYS A 86 -14.46 -10.70 -0.28
CA LYS A 86 -15.63 -11.49 0.14
C LYS A 86 -15.24 -12.91 0.56
N THR A 87 -14.37 -13.56 -0.21
CA THR A 87 -13.85 -14.90 0.10
C THR A 87 -13.10 -14.92 1.43
N HIS A 88 -12.26 -13.92 1.71
CA HIS A 88 -11.50 -13.83 2.95
C HIS A 88 -12.40 -13.63 4.19
N ILE A 89 -13.52 -12.92 4.06
CA ILE A 89 -14.50 -12.76 5.15
C ILE A 89 -15.08 -14.10 5.58
N LEU A 90 -15.32 -15.02 4.64
CA LEU A 90 -15.87 -16.34 4.93
C LEU A 90 -14.86 -17.28 5.63
N GLU A 91 -13.57 -17.01 5.51
CA GLU A 91 -12.49 -17.81 6.11
C GLU A 91 -12.23 -17.51 7.59
N THR A 92 -12.79 -16.41 8.14
CA THR A 92 -12.50 -15.94 9.51
C THR A 92 -13.01 -16.82 10.65
N GLY A 93 -13.65 -17.94 10.36
CA GLY A 93 -14.21 -18.88 11.35
C GLY A 93 -13.23 -19.91 11.92
N ARG A 94 -11.90 -19.79 11.72
CA ARG A 94 -10.91 -20.83 12.10
C ARG A 94 -10.36 -20.67 13.52
N PRO A 95 -10.08 -21.79 14.23
CA PRO A 95 -9.34 -21.78 15.49
C PRO A 95 -7.88 -21.35 15.29
N LEU A 96 -7.29 -20.76 16.33
CA LEU A 96 -5.93 -20.22 16.33
C LEU A 96 -4.88 -21.33 16.20
N PRO A 97 -3.82 -21.15 15.39
CA PRO A 97 -2.68 -22.06 15.37
C PRO A 97 -1.84 -21.93 16.67
N THR A 98 -1.24 -23.05 17.10
CA THR A 98 -0.57 -23.20 18.40
C THR A 98 0.96 -23.20 18.35
N SER A 99 1.62 -22.80 17.26
CA SER A 99 3.08 -22.84 17.10
C SER A 99 3.75 -21.47 17.21
N GLN A 100 5.00 -21.46 17.68
CA GLN A 100 5.85 -20.28 17.82
C GLN A 100 6.37 -19.81 16.45
N GLU A 101 6.63 -18.51 16.33
CA GLU A 101 7.15 -17.86 15.09
C GLU A 101 6.23 -17.98 13.88
N GLN A 102 5.07 -17.34 13.98
CA GLN A 102 4.05 -17.35 12.93
C GLN A 102 4.22 -16.15 11.99
N CYS A 103 5.28 -16.17 11.18
CA CYS A 103 5.41 -15.23 10.07
C CYS A 103 4.52 -15.69 8.90
N ASP A 104 3.57 -14.86 8.53
CA ASP A 104 2.56 -15.17 7.51
C ASP A 104 2.64 -14.18 6.35
N TYR A 105 2.12 -14.56 5.20
CA TYR A 105 2.04 -13.75 3.98
C TYR A 105 0.60 -13.28 3.77
N GLU A 106 0.45 -12.09 3.21
CA GLU A 106 -0.81 -11.58 2.67
C GLU A 106 -0.49 -10.89 1.35
N GLY A 107 -0.74 -11.57 0.22
CA GLY A 107 -0.60 -10.97 -1.11
C GLY A 107 -1.68 -9.92 -1.32
N GLU A 108 -1.26 -8.69 -1.65
CA GLU A 108 -2.13 -7.53 -1.65
C GLU A 108 -2.06 -6.73 -2.95
N PHE A 109 -3.21 -6.23 -3.36
CA PHE A 109 -3.33 -5.17 -4.35
C PHE A 109 -3.09 -3.83 -3.67
N THR A 110 -2.04 -3.13 -4.08
CA THR A 110 -1.58 -1.90 -3.44
C THR A 110 -1.85 -0.68 -4.33
N ILE A 111 -2.48 0.34 -3.76
CA ILE A 111 -2.83 1.61 -4.43
C ILE A 111 -1.83 2.68 -3.99
N LEU A 112 -1.21 3.38 -4.95
CA LEU A 112 -0.36 4.54 -4.68
C LEU A 112 -1.15 5.83 -4.84
N ILE A 113 -1.19 6.64 -3.77
CA ILE A 113 -1.81 7.96 -3.76
C ILE A 113 -0.81 9.01 -4.24
N ALA A 114 -1.21 9.85 -5.17
CA ALA A 114 -0.36 10.84 -5.87
C ALA A 114 -0.22 12.18 -5.15
N LYS A 115 -1.19 12.56 -4.36
CA LYS A 115 -1.28 13.88 -3.71
C LYS A 115 -2.12 13.81 -2.46
N ASP A 116 -2.01 14.81 -1.61
CA ASP A 116 -2.83 14.94 -0.39
C ASP A 116 -4.32 14.80 -0.69
N ALA A 117 -5.00 14.00 0.10
CA ALA A 117 -6.40 13.65 -0.07
C ALA A 117 -7.17 13.85 1.25
N LYS A 118 -8.13 14.79 1.23
CA LYS A 118 -9.02 15.07 2.36
C LYS A 118 -10.45 15.21 1.83
N ASN A 119 -11.39 14.46 2.42
CA ASN A 119 -12.82 14.48 2.06
C ASN A 119 -13.08 14.30 0.55
N VAL A 120 -12.35 13.40 -0.07
CA VAL A 120 -12.45 13.13 -1.52
C VAL A 120 -13.73 12.37 -1.81
N SER A 121 -14.49 12.82 -2.83
CA SER A 121 -15.65 12.08 -3.32
C SER A 121 -15.23 10.88 -4.20
N GLU A 122 -16.07 9.84 -4.28
CA GLU A 122 -15.81 8.74 -5.22
C GLU A 122 -15.69 9.21 -6.67
N ALA A 123 -16.44 10.24 -7.06
CA ALA A 123 -16.40 10.80 -8.42
C ALA A 123 -15.02 11.39 -8.78
N SER A 124 -14.30 11.96 -7.81
CA SER A 124 -12.98 12.56 -7.98
C SER A 124 -11.81 11.64 -7.53
N ALA A 125 -12.10 10.49 -6.94
CA ALA A 125 -11.11 9.64 -6.31
C ALA A 125 -9.92 9.25 -7.22
N MET A 126 -10.19 8.96 -8.50
CA MET A 126 -9.16 8.57 -9.46
C MET A 126 -8.14 9.67 -9.78
N GLU A 127 -8.45 10.92 -9.51
CA GLU A 127 -7.51 12.05 -9.66
C GLU A 127 -6.40 12.01 -8.60
N TYR A 128 -6.59 11.25 -7.54
CA TYR A 128 -5.65 11.08 -6.42
C TYR A 128 -4.82 9.81 -6.53
N VAL A 129 -5.13 8.91 -7.46
CA VAL A 129 -4.42 7.63 -7.63
C VAL A 129 -3.34 7.76 -8.70
N ALA A 130 -2.06 7.62 -8.30
CA ALA A 130 -0.94 7.57 -9.24
C ALA A 130 -0.91 6.26 -10.03
N GLY A 131 -1.18 5.15 -9.35
CA GLY A 131 -1.10 3.81 -9.92
C GLY A 131 -1.19 2.71 -8.88
N TYR A 132 -0.73 1.54 -9.28
CA TYR A 132 -0.86 0.30 -8.54
C TYR A 132 0.44 -0.50 -8.51
N THR A 133 0.58 -1.33 -7.51
CA THR A 133 1.67 -2.33 -7.41
C THR A 133 1.20 -3.55 -6.63
N VAL A 134 2.03 -4.57 -6.58
CA VAL A 134 1.83 -5.73 -5.71
C VAL A 134 2.48 -5.48 -4.36
N GLY A 135 1.85 -5.90 -3.29
CA GLY A 135 2.40 -5.90 -1.94
C GLY A 135 2.35 -7.29 -1.31
N ASN A 136 3.15 -7.48 -0.27
CA ASN A 136 2.98 -8.60 0.64
C ASN A 136 2.91 -8.00 2.06
N ASP A 137 1.71 -7.98 2.65
CA ASP A 137 1.48 -7.48 4.00
C ASP A 137 1.89 -8.54 5.02
N VAL A 138 3.21 -8.73 5.14
CA VAL A 138 3.81 -9.72 6.03
C VAL A 138 3.34 -9.49 7.46
N SER A 139 2.88 -10.54 8.12
CA SER A 139 2.25 -10.47 9.43
C SER A 139 2.84 -11.47 10.40
N ALA A 140 3.27 -11.01 11.57
CA ALA A 140 3.67 -11.87 12.69
C ALA A 140 2.41 -12.22 13.50
N ARG A 141 1.81 -13.38 13.24
CA ARG A 141 0.50 -13.77 13.80
C ARG A 141 0.53 -13.95 15.31
N ASP A 142 1.64 -14.42 15.84
CA ASP A 142 1.88 -14.52 17.28
C ASP A 142 1.84 -13.14 17.97
N TRP A 143 2.52 -12.12 17.41
CA TRP A 143 2.45 -10.75 17.89
C TRP A 143 1.09 -10.08 17.64
N GLN A 144 0.32 -10.60 16.69
CA GLN A 144 -1.03 -10.12 16.42
C GLN A 144 -2.04 -10.63 17.44
N ARG A 145 -1.94 -11.92 17.87
CA ARG A 145 -3.05 -12.65 18.51
C ARG A 145 -2.72 -13.36 19.81
N GLU A 146 -1.46 -13.73 20.07
CA GLU A 146 -1.10 -14.44 21.32
C GLU A 146 -1.21 -13.52 22.53
N ALA A 147 -1.98 -13.93 23.53
CA ALA A 147 -2.24 -13.12 24.72
C ALA A 147 -0.95 -12.72 25.47
N GLY A 148 0.09 -13.56 25.43
CA GLY A 148 1.39 -13.29 26.05
C GLY A 148 2.22 -12.22 25.33
N LYS A 149 1.95 -11.96 24.06
CA LYS A 149 2.65 -10.97 23.21
C LYS A 149 1.75 -9.78 22.87
N ALA A 150 0.54 -10.05 22.37
CA ALA A 150 -0.43 -9.03 21.94
C ALA A 150 -1.28 -8.47 23.08
N GLY A 151 -1.36 -9.17 24.23
CA GLY A 151 -2.36 -8.88 25.26
C GLY A 151 -3.77 -9.37 24.87
N PRO A 152 -4.82 -8.88 25.52
CA PRO A 152 -6.18 -9.37 25.31
C PRO A 152 -6.85 -8.89 24.01
N ILE A 153 -6.21 -7.98 23.30
CA ILE A 153 -6.73 -7.38 22.05
C ILE A 153 -5.69 -7.53 20.95
N PRO A 154 -6.07 -8.00 19.74
CA PRO A 154 -5.16 -8.12 18.61
C PRO A 154 -4.40 -6.82 18.30
N GLN A 155 -3.08 -6.91 18.14
CA GLN A 155 -2.19 -5.77 17.87
C GLN A 155 -1.77 -5.77 16.39
N TRP A 156 -2.66 -5.34 15.52
CA TRP A 156 -2.48 -5.43 14.07
C TRP A 156 -1.36 -4.52 13.55
N GLY A 157 -1.29 -3.28 14.03
CA GLY A 157 -0.24 -2.36 13.64
C GLY A 157 1.15 -2.88 14.00
N PHE A 158 1.31 -3.37 15.24
CA PHE A 158 2.58 -3.89 15.72
C PHE A 158 3.03 -5.13 14.93
N SER A 159 2.13 -6.09 14.72
CA SER A 159 2.42 -7.36 14.02
C SER A 159 2.84 -7.20 12.56
N LYS A 160 2.60 -6.03 11.96
CA LYS A 160 2.90 -5.70 10.56
C LYS A 160 4.04 -4.67 10.39
N SER A 161 4.66 -4.23 11.49
CA SER A 161 5.61 -3.11 11.51
C SER A 161 7.07 -3.53 11.76
N PHE A 162 7.40 -4.81 11.59
CA PHE A 162 8.79 -5.26 11.70
C PHE A 162 9.61 -4.82 10.48
N ASP A 163 10.93 -4.71 10.66
CA ASP A 163 11.86 -4.35 9.59
C ASP A 163 11.69 -5.25 8.37
N LYS A 164 11.67 -4.64 7.19
CA LYS A 164 11.47 -5.29 5.88
C LYS A 164 10.08 -5.88 5.64
N TYR A 165 9.13 -5.70 6.53
CA TYR A 165 7.72 -6.01 6.26
C TYR A 165 7.13 -5.05 5.22
N ALA A 166 6.01 -5.45 4.60
CA ALA A 166 5.36 -4.73 3.50
C ALA A 166 6.27 -4.49 2.27
N PRO A 167 7.00 -5.51 1.74
CA PRO A 167 7.70 -5.36 0.47
C PRO A 167 6.70 -5.09 -0.66
N ILE A 168 7.05 -4.15 -1.55
CA ILE A 168 6.25 -3.78 -2.71
C ILE A 168 7.05 -3.89 -4.01
N GLY A 169 6.40 -4.10 -5.11
CA GLY A 169 7.00 -4.19 -6.43
C GLY A 169 6.22 -5.14 -7.36
N PRO A 170 6.78 -5.54 -8.50
CA PRO A 170 8.12 -5.27 -9.04
C PRO A 170 8.25 -3.88 -9.67
N CYS A 171 7.15 -3.23 -10.02
CA CYS A 171 7.08 -1.89 -10.59
C CYS A 171 5.78 -1.21 -10.15
N LEU A 172 5.67 0.08 -10.38
CA LEU A 172 4.40 0.81 -10.35
C LEU A 172 3.78 0.79 -11.76
N VAL A 173 2.46 0.63 -11.83
CA VAL A 173 1.69 0.71 -13.08
C VAL A 173 0.65 1.82 -12.95
N ALA A 174 0.71 2.80 -13.84
CA ALA A 174 -0.13 3.99 -13.77
C ALA A 174 -1.62 3.67 -14.04
N THR A 175 -2.51 4.53 -13.53
CA THR A 175 -3.96 4.45 -13.81
C THR A 175 -4.29 4.57 -15.29
N SER A 176 -3.44 5.22 -16.10
CA SER A 176 -3.59 5.27 -17.55
C SER A 176 -3.52 3.90 -18.25
N VAL A 177 -2.89 2.91 -17.60
CA VAL A 177 -2.74 1.54 -18.11
C VAL A 177 -3.85 0.61 -17.58
N LEU A 178 -4.13 0.66 -16.27
CA LEU A 178 -5.04 -0.28 -15.60
C LEU A 178 -6.41 0.31 -15.25
N GLY A 179 -6.64 1.60 -15.51
CA GLY A 179 -7.90 2.26 -15.16
C GLY A 179 -8.21 2.13 -13.66
N GLU A 180 -9.42 1.66 -13.35
CA GLU A 180 -9.90 1.42 -11.98
C GLU A 180 -9.47 0.05 -11.43
N ALA A 181 -8.73 -0.73 -12.19
CA ALA A 181 -8.20 -2.06 -11.78
C ALA A 181 -9.29 -3.05 -11.29
N ASN A 182 -10.47 -3.05 -11.91
CA ASN A 182 -11.67 -3.77 -11.43
C ASN A 182 -11.70 -5.27 -11.76
N ASN A 183 -10.70 -5.82 -12.46
CA ASN A 183 -10.67 -7.24 -12.85
C ASN A 183 -9.22 -7.72 -13.03
N LEU A 184 -8.44 -7.68 -11.99
CA LEU A 184 -7.06 -8.16 -11.98
C LEU A 184 -6.98 -9.45 -11.17
N ALA A 185 -6.46 -10.52 -11.75
CA ALA A 185 -6.17 -11.74 -11.01
C ALA A 185 -5.02 -11.51 -10.03
N LEU A 186 -5.13 -12.09 -8.84
CA LEU A 186 -4.12 -12.07 -7.79
C LEU A 186 -3.83 -13.52 -7.39
N SER A 187 -2.57 -13.87 -7.27
CA SER A 187 -2.17 -15.16 -6.70
C SER A 187 -0.93 -15.02 -5.83
N THR A 188 -0.83 -15.85 -4.79
CA THR A 188 0.38 -15.98 -3.97
C THR A 188 0.82 -17.43 -3.99
N LYS A 189 2.11 -17.65 -4.24
CA LYS A 189 2.74 -18.99 -4.21
C LYS A 189 3.85 -19.01 -3.17
N VAL A 190 3.92 -20.11 -2.44
CA VAL A 190 5.01 -20.39 -1.50
C VAL A 190 5.70 -21.68 -1.97
N ASN A 191 6.99 -21.58 -2.29
CA ASN A 191 7.76 -22.71 -2.83
C ASN A 191 7.14 -23.36 -4.08
N GLY A 192 6.49 -22.54 -4.93
CA GLY A 192 5.82 -22.97 -6.16
C GLY A 192 4.37 -23.46 -5.97
N GLU A 193 3.93 -23.70 -4.75
CA GLU A 193 2.55 -24.10 -4.43
C GLU A 193 1.66 -22.86 -4.27
N GLU A 194 0.52 -22.84 -4.97
CA GLU A 194 -0.47 -21.75 -4.85
C GLU A 194 -1.12 -21.80 -3.47
N ARG A 195 -1.06 -20.67 -2.76
CA ARG A 195 -1.58 -20.50 -1.40
C ARG A 195 -2.71 -19.47 -1.32
N GLN A 196 -2.75 -18.56 -2.28
CA GLN A 196 -3.79 -17.52 -2.36
C GLN A 196 -4.14 -17.32 -3.83
N SER A 197 -5.43 -17.24 -4.11
CA SER A 197 -5.97 -16.95 -5.44
C SER A 197 -7.19 -16.06 -5.30
N GLY A 198 -7.24 -14.97 -6.06
CA GLY A 198 -8.32 -13.98 -5.98
C GLY A 198 -8.37 -13.09 -7.21
N ASN A 199 -9.31 -12.17 -7.19
CA ASN A 199 -9.49 -11.20 -8.25
C ASN A 199 -9.98 -9.87 -7.65
N THR A 200 -9.52 -8.73 -8.16
CA THR A 200 -10.00 -7.42 -7.71
C THR A 200 -11.48 -7.18 -8.00
N ALA A 201 -12.11 -7.97 -8.87
CA ALA A 201 -13.56 -7.98 -9.05
C ALA A 201 -14.33 -8.47 -7.81
N ASP A 202 -13.67 -9.19 -6.90
CA ASP A 202 -14.25 -9.69 -5.65
C ASP A 202 -14.13 -8.71 -4.47
N LEU A 203 -13.55 -7.54 -4.68
CA LEU A 203 -13.49 -6.48 -3.68
C LEU A 203 -14.91 -6.06 -3.27
N CYS A 204 -15.15 -5.95 -1.95
CA CYS A 204 -16.39 -5.41 -1.42
C CYS A 204 -16.55 -3.93 -1.78
N PHE A 205 -15.43 -3.20 -1.75
CA PHE A 205 -15.34 -1.79 -2.09
C PHE A 205 -14.21 -1.60 -3.10
N GLY A 206 -14.54 -1.06 -4.28
CA GLY A 206 -13.55 -0.77 -5.31
C GLY A 206 -12.65 0.42 -4.98
N VAL A 207 -11.68 0.69 -5.85
CA VAL A 207 -10.64 1.72 -5.64
C VAL A 207 -11.23 3.08 -5.28
N LYS A 208 -12.26 3.54 -5.98
CA LYS A 208 -12.89 4.85 -5.72
C LYS A 208 -13.45 4.96 -4.31
N ALA A 209 -14.20 3.94 -3.88
CA ALA A 209 -14.79 3.91 -2.55
C ALA A 209 -13.72 3.85 -1.45
N LEU A 210 -12.65 3.07 -1.66
CA LEU A 210 -11.52 3.00 -0.72
C LEU A 210 -10.80 4.35 -0.58
N VAL A 211 -10.51 5.03 -1.68
CA VAL A 211 -9.87 6.36 -1.65
C VAL A 211 -10.76 7.39 -0.97
N ALA A 212 -12.05 7.41 -1.29
CA ALA A 212 -13.00 8.29 -0.64
C ALA A 212 -13.04 8.03 0.88
N PHE A 213 -13.20 6.78 1.30
CA PHE A 213 -13.24 6.37 2.71
C PHE A 213 -11.94 6.73 3.45
N CYS A 214 -10.78 6.37 2.90
CA CYS A 214 -9.49 6.62 3.55
C CYS A 214 -9.13 8.12 3.64
N SER A 215 -9.75 8.97 2.82
CA SER A 215 -9.55 10.42 2.85
C SER A 215 -10.40 11.13 3.91
N GLN A 216 -11.38 10.43 4.50
CA GLN A 216 -12.24 10.99 5.55
C GLN A 216 -11.56 10.91 6.92
N GLY A 217 -11.87 11.89 7.80
CA GLY A 217 -11.47 11.86 9.21
C GLY A 217 -12.23 10.79 10.00
N GLN A 218 -11.59 10.18 10.99
CA GLN A 218 -12.22 9.16 11.83
C GLN A 218 -12.85 9.77 13.09
N THR A 219 -13.94 9.14 13.57
CA THR A 219 -14.72 9.58 14.74
C THR A 219 -14.57 8.62 15.93
N GLY A 220 -14.79 9.14 17.16
CA GLY A 220 -14.69 8.37 18.42
C GLY A 220 -15.88 7.41 18.64
N LEU A 221 -15.61 6.10 18.74
CA LEU A 221 -16.62 5.04 18.67
C LEU A 221 -16.94 4.34 20.02
N PHE A 222 -16.16 4.53 21.10
CA PHE A 222 -16.18 3.61 22.24
C PHE A 222 -16.94 4.08 23.50
N MET A 223 -17.59 5.22 23.49
CA MET A 223 -18.44 5.65 24.62
C MET A 223 -19.83 4.97 24.61
N LYS A 224 -20.41 4.73 25.79
CA LYS A 224 -21.77 4.14 25.93
C LYS A 224 -22.67 5.11 26.68
N PRO A 225 -23.62 5.79 26.00
CA PRO A 225 -23.83 5.81 24.56
C PRO A 225 -22.65 6.47 23.82
N PRO A 226 -22.43 6.17 22.54
CA PRO A 226 -21.39 6.84 21.76
C PRO A 226 -21.62 8.34 21.74
N THR A 227 -20.58 9.11 22.09
CA THR A 227 -20.63 10.57 22.08
C THR A 227 -19.54 11.06 21.12
N PHE A 228 -19.97 11.85 20.16
CA PHE A 228 -19.07 12.40 19.14
C PHE A 228 -18.85 13.88 19.36
N LEU A 229 -17.67 14.34 19.01
CA LEU A 229 -17.31 15.75 19.07
C LEU A 229 -18.16 16.56 18.09
N LYS A 230 -18.47 17.79 18.49
CA LYS A 230 -19.22 18.76 17.69
C LYS A 230 -18.31 19.91 17.32
N ASP A 231 -18.74 20.68 16.33
CA ASP A 231 -18.07 21.93 15.98
C ASP A 231 -18.01 22.86 17.19
N GLY A 232 -16.84 23.42 17.45
CA GLY A 232 -16.57 24.28 18.59
C GLY A 232 -16.20 23.55 19.89
N ASP A 233 -16.28 22.22 19.97
CA ASP A 233 -15.85 21.46 21.15
C ASP A 233 -14.36 21.63 21.42
N GLU A 234 -14.00 21.80 22.70
CA GLU A 234 -12.60 21.81 23.12
C GLU A 234 -12.20 20.45 23.69
N VAL A 235 -11.12 19.90 23.14
CA VAL A 235 -10.49 18.68 23.65
C VAL A 235 -9.16 19.06 24.33
N VAL A 236 -9.07 18.77 25.63
CA VAL A 236 -7.84 18.95 26.40
C VAL A 236 -7.28 17.60 26.76
N VAL A 237 -6.00 17.39 26.46
CA VAL A 237 -5.22 16.23 26.93
C VAL A 237 -4.10 16.73 27.82
N GLU A 238 -4.03 16.23 29.06
CA GLU A 238 -3.03 16.60 30.05
C GLU A 238 -2.33 15.38 30.60
N ILE A 239 -1.01 15.47 30.76
CA ILE A 239 -0.18 14.46 31.37
C ILE A 239 0.65 15.12 32.49
N GLU A 240 0.55 14.59 33.71
CA GLU A 240 1.29 15.07 34.86
C GLU A 240 2.81 15.07 34.58
N GLY A 241 3.48 16.18 34.90
CA GLY A 241 4.92 16.36 34.65
C GLY A 241 5.29 16.70 33.20
N ILE A 242 4.35 16.64 32.26
CA ILE A 242 4.58 17.01 30.84
C ILE A 242 3.82 18.32 30.51
N GLY A 243 2.56 18.43 30.95
CA GLY A 243 1.68 19.57 30.63
C GLY A 243 0.46 19.16 29.81
N ARG A 244 -0.16 20.13 29.17
CA ARG A 244 -1.41 19.93 28.43
C ARG A 244 -1.37 20.50 27.03
N ILE A 245 -2.15 19.87 26.13
CA ILE A 245 -2.56 20.42 24.86
C ILE A 245 -4.06 20.67 24.89
N ALA A 246 -4.53 21.69 24.19
CA ALA A 246 -5.94 21.99 24.01
C ALA A 246 -6.22 22.25 22.52
N ASN A 247 -7.22 21.54 21.98
CA ASN A 247 -7.62 21.64 20.60
C ASN A 247 -9.10 21.98 20.51
N ARG A 248 -9.46 23.00 19.74
CA ARG A 248 -10.84 23.29 19.41
C ARG A 248 -11.21 22.61 18.09
N MET A 249 -12.30 21.86 18.11
CA MET A 249 -12.79 21.15 16.93
C MET A 249 -13.43 22.13 15.95
N ALA A 250 -13.05 22.03 14.69
CA ALA A 250 -13.68 22.71 13.57
C ALA A 250 -13.99 21.69 12.49
N PHE A 251 -15.27 21.58 12.11
CA PHE A 251 -15.70 20.71 11.04
C PHE A 251 -15.92 21.55 9.77
N GLU A 252 -15.36 21.09 8.65
CA GLU A 252 -15.53 21.70 7.32
C GLU A 252 -16.67 21.03 6.55
#